data_ec3ea62c4c51d0ae8699158445fa1b36
#
_entry.id   ec3ea62c4c51d0ae8699158445fa1b36
#
_cell.length_a   1.000
_cell.length_b   1.000
_cell.length_c   1.000
_cell.angle_alpha   90.00
_cell.angle_beta   90.00
_cell.angle_gamma   90.00
#
_symmetry.space_group_name_H-M   'P 1'
#
loop_
_entity.id
_entity.type
_entity.pdbx_description
1 polymer ?
#
loop_
_entity_poly.entity_id
_entity_poly.type
_entity_poly.pdbx_seq_one_letter_code
_entity_poly.pdbx_strand_id
1 'polypeptide(L)'
;IPAFNGNTLLGLPQYIEGRVGVVFGTLYCAPKRLDKGKYPVRVYESPQEAHRCYRENLDAYHRLTDDHPDEFRLLLNRTDLSSHLSQWDAFINNSREAAPPVGIVVLMEGAEGVREPAEVEQWYEWGVRLIGPAWAGNRYCGGTREPGPLSKEGIELLERMADLGMVLDISHMDHQSARQSLDLYQGQVIASHSNAETLIQDIPINRHLQDETIHQLIERDGVMGIVPLNAFLDWHWRDHGGREAMSLDHVIAQIDHVCQLAGNTRHVALGTDFDGGFGVESVPSEIDTIADLQKIEPRLSEKGYNEEDITHIFSENWLRILENNLPAS
;
A
#
# COMPACT_ATOMS: atom_id res chain seq x y z
N ILE A 1 -2.80 14.09 12.88
CA ILE A 1 -3.57 13.83 14.09
C ILE A 1 -4.82 14.67 14.04
N PRO A 2 -6.04 14.09 14.22
CA PRO A 2 -7.31 14.81 14.04
C PRO A 2 -7.40 16.12 14.82
N ALA A 3 -6.81 16.19 16.02
CA ALA A 3 -6.76 17.40 16.85
C ALA A 3 -6.00 18.58 16.21
N PHE A 4 -5.09 18.30 15.27
CA PHE A 4 -4.28 19.32 14.60
C PHE A 4 -4.72 19.56 13.16
N ASN A 5 -5.04 18.49 12.43
CA ASN A 5 -5.35 18.56 10.98
C ASN A 5 -6.84 18.42 10.69
N GLY A 6 -7.66 18.12 11.69
CA GLY A 6 -9.11 18.04 11.58
C GLY A 6 -9.65 16.76 10.93
N ASN A 7 -8.89 16.10 10.08
CA ASN A 7 -9.34 14.92 9.32
C ASN A 7 -8.29 13.84 9.09
N THR A 8 -7.06 13.97 9.59
CA THR A 8 -6.02 12.93 9.44
C THR A 8 -6.37 11.67 10.24
N LEU A 9 -6.02 10.52 9.69
CA LEU A 9 -6.24 9.19 10.28
C LEU A 9 -4.99 8.65 11.00
N LEU A 10 -3.81 9.21 10.68
CA LEU A 10 -2.52 8.74 11.15
C LEU A 10 -1.97 9.60 12.29
N GLY A 11 -1.35 8.95 13.26
CA GLY A 11 -0.63 9.59 14.36
C GLY A 11 0.16 8.56 15.16
N LEU A 12 1.31 8.94 15.72
CA LEU A 12 2.14 8.01 16.49
C LEU A 12 1.40 7.33 17.64
N PRO A 13 0.61 8.03 18.47
CA PRO A 13 -0.17 7.37 19.52
C PRO A 13 -1.14 6.31 18.97
N GLN A 14 -1.76 6.59 17.80
CA GLN A 14 -2.73 5.71 17.16
C GLN A 14 -2.06 4.49 16.50
N TYR A 15 -0.83 4.63 15.98
CA TYR A 15 -0.02 3.48 15.55
C TYR A 15 0.25 2.53 16.71
N ILE A 16 0.64 3.07 17.87
CA ILE A 16 0.93 2.26 19.07
C ILE A 16 -0.35 1.61 19.62
N GLU A 17 -1.44 2.37 19.76
CA GLU A 17 -2.75 1.87 20.20
C GLU A 17 -3.27 0.76 19.27
N GLY A 18 -3.17 0.96 17.96
CA GLY A 18 -3.56 -0.01 16.93
C GLY A 18 -2.58 -1.16 16.74
N ARG A 19 -1.44 -1.18 17.44
CA ARG A 19 -0.37 -2.17 17.30
C ARG A 19 0.14 -2.28 15.86
N VAL A 20 0.22 -1.14 15.16
CA VAL A 20 0.72 -1.07 13.78
C VAL A 20 2.23 -0.92 13.82
N GLY A 21 2.93 -2.05 13.76
CA GLY A 21 4.38 -2.12 13.93
C GLY A 21 5.17 -1.82 12.66
N VAL A 22 4.62 -2.11 11.48
CA VAL A 22 5.29 -1.91 10.17
C VAL A 22 4.32 -1.28 9.19
N VAL A 23 4.82 -0.30 8.43
CA VAL A 23 4.07 0.37 7.37
C VAL A 23 4.89 0.49 6.09
N PHE A 24 4.21 0.54 4.93
CA PHE A 24 4.82 1.00 3.68
C PHE A 24 4.78 2.53 3.66
N GLY A 25 5.96 3.15 3.73
CA GLY A 25 6.11 4.59 3.62
C GLY A 25 6.17 4.99 2.14
N THR A 26 5.13 5.70 1.68
CA THR A 26 4.95 5.97 0.25
C THR A 26 5.70 7.23 -0.19
N LEU A 27 6.48 7.10 -1.28
CA LEU A 27 6.98 8.24 -2.05
C LEU A 27 5.95 8.56 -3.13
N TYR A 28 5.40 9.77 -3.12
CA TYR A 28 4.35 10.18 -4.06
C TYR A 28 4.46 11.63 -4.51
N CYS A 29 4.19 11.86 -5.78
CA CYS A 29 3.93 13.17 -6.38
C CYS A 29 2.89 13.02 -7.49
N ALA A 30 1.97 13.99 -7.61
CA ALA A 30 0.95 13.96 -8.64
C ALA A 30 1.43 14.57 -9.96
N PRO A 31 1.07 14.03 -11.14
CA PRO A 31 1.25 14.73 -12.39
C PRO A 31 0.32 15.96 -12.45
N LYS A 32 0.86 17.13 -12.78
CA LYS A 32 0.12 18.41 -12.80
C LYS A 32 -1.14 18.35 -13.67
N ARG A 33 -1.13 17.60 -14.76
CA ARG A 33 -2.30 17.41 -15.64
C ARG A 33 -3.53 16.79 -14.95
N LEU A 34 -3.33 16.09 -13.84
CA LEU A 34 -4.40 15.46 -13.05
C LEU A 34 -4.66 16.17 -11.72
N ASP A 35 -3.85 17.18 -11.37
CA ASP A 35 -4.09 17.99 -10.19
C ASP A 35 -5.33 18.88 -10.39
N LYS A 36 -6.31 18.70 -9.51
CA LYS A 36 -7.53 19.50 -9.48
C LYS A 36 -7.49 20.61 -8.42
N GLY A 37 -6.32 20.84 -7.80
CA GLY A 37 -6.16 21.84 -6.72
C GLY A 37 -6.98 21.52 -5.46
N LYS A 38 -7.46 20.29 -5.31
CA LYS A 38 -8.32 19.89 -4.19
C LYS A 38 -7.52 19.62 -2.92
N TYR A 39 -6.28 19.17 -3.07
CA TYR A 39 -5.38 18.84 -1.97
C TYR A 39 -4.01 19.52 -2.18
N PRO A 40 -3.29 19.89 -1.11
CA PRO A 40 -1.96 20.49 -1.22
C PRO A 40 -0.91 19.40 -1.49
N VAL A 41 -1.01 18.73 -2.64
CA VAL A 41 0.00 17.74 -3.08
C VAL A 41 1.07 18.44 -3.92
N ARG A 42 2.30 17.94 -3.85
CA ARG A 42 3.33 18.34 -4.82
C ARG A 42 3.01 17.77 -6.19
N VAL A 43 3.26 18.57 -7.21
CA VAL A 43 2.99 18.20 -8.60
C VAL A 43 4.25 18.30 -9.42
N TYR A 44 4.30 17.53 -10.51
CA TYR A 44 5.39 17.57 -11.50
C TYR A 44 4.86 17.73 -12.92
N GLU A 45 5.65 18.34 -13.78
CA GLU A 45 5.41 18.47 -15.22
C GLU A 45 6.44 17.70 -16.07
N SER A 46 7.54 17.27 -15.44
CA SER A 46 8.63 16.54 -16.10
C SER A 46 9.20 15.43 -15.22
N PRO A 47 9.88 14.42 -15.79
CA PRO A 47 10.58 13.40 -15.01
C PRO A 47 11.62 13.97 -14.06
N GLN A 48 12.28 15.05 -14.40
CA GLN A 48 13.27 15.73 -13.54
C GLN A 48 12.61 16.37 -12.31
N GLU A 49 11.40 16.89 -12.47
CA GLU A 49 10.63 17.41 -11.34
C GLU A 49 10.08 16.29 -10.47
N ALA A 50 9.56 15.22 -11.09
CA ALA A 50 9.14 14.03 -10.38
C ALA A 50 10.29 13.44 -9.55
N HIS A 51 11.46 13.29 -10.14
CA HIS A 51 12.66 12.81 -9.45
C HIS A 51 12.98 13.65 -8.19
N ARG A 52 12.97 15.00 -8.31
CA ARG A 52 13.19 15.88 -7.15
C ARG A 52 12.12 15.70 -6.09
N CYS A 53 10.84 15.63 -6.49
CA CYS A 53 9.73 15.42 -5.55
C CYS A 53 9.86 14.11 -4.79
N TYR A 54 10.10 12.99 -5.47
CA TYR A 54 10.30 11.70 -4.83
C TYR A 54 11.55 11.69 -3.94
N ARG A 55 12.65 12.33 -4.39
CA ARG A 55 13.86 12.45 -3.57
C ARG A 55 13.60 13.23 -2.29
N GLU A 56 12.86 14.34 -2.36
CA GLU A 56 12.48 15.14 -1.18
C GLU A 56 11.57 14.35 -0.21
N ASN A 57 10.66 13.48 -0.72
CA ASN A 57 9.89 12.58 0.13
C ASN A 57 10.81 11.57 0.84
N LEU A 58 11.73 10.96 0.12
CA LEU A 58 12.69 10.02 0.70
C LEU A 58 13.58 10.69 1.75
N ASP A 59 14.09 11.89 1.46
CA ASP A 59 14.87 12.68 2.41
C ASP A 59 14.05 13.06 3.66
N ALA A 60 12.72 13.20 3.52
CA ALA A 60 11.85 13.42 4.68
C ALA A 60 11.74 12.18 5.56
N TYR A 61 11.67 10.97 5.00
CA TYR A 61 11.72 9.73 5.77
C TYR A 61 13.07 9.55 6.48
N HIS A 62 14.18 9.82 5.80
CA HIS A 62 15.50 9.77 6.45
C HIS A 62 15.57 10.75 7.63
N ARG A 63 15.18 12.03 7.42
CA ARG A 63 15.15 13.00 8.53
C ARG A 63 14.22 12.56 9.67
N LEU A 64 13.02 12.04 9.35
CA LEU A 64 12.07 11.58 10.35
C LEU A 64 12.69 10.49 11.25
N THR A 65 13.38 9.53 10.65
CA THR A 65 13.98 8.42 11.40
C THR A 65 15.29 8.81 12.10
N ASP A 66 16.05 9.78 11.57
CA ASP A 66 17.25 10.30 12.18
C ASP A 66 16.94 11.22 13.37
N ASP A 67 15.94 12.08 13.24
CA ASP A 67 15.51 13.04 14.28
C ASP A 67 14.68 12.35 15.38
N HIS A 68 13.97 11.26 15.07
CA HIS A 68 13.05 10.54 15.96
C HIS A 68 13.28 9.02 15.97
N PRO A 69 14.50 8.52 16.29
CA PRO A 69 14.85 7.09 16.19
C PRO A 69 14.10 6.19 17.20
N ASP A 70 13.56 6.77 18.27
CA ASP A 70 12.74 6.07 19.25
C ASP A 70 11.25 5.95 18.81
N GLU A 71 10.85 6.71 17.79
CA GLU A 71 9.47 6.76 17.28
C GLU A 71 9.33 6.09 15.91
N PHE A 72 10.35 6.22 15.03
CA PHE A 72 10.33 5.69 13.67
C PHE A 72 11.67 5.07 13.28
N ARG A 73 11.63 4.06 12.41
CA ARG A 73 12.82 3.37 11.90
C ARG A 73 12.64 2.92 10.46
N LEU A 74 13.63 3.14 9.61
CA LEU A 74 13.68 2.50 8.29
C LEU A 74 14.05 1.02 8.44
N LEU A 75 13.35 0.16 7.71
CA LEU A 75 13.62 -1.27 7.62
C LEU A 75 14.16 -1.55 6.21
N LEU A 76 15.47 -1.68 6.11
CA LEU A 76 16.17 -1.77 4.82
C LEU A 76 16.49 -3.22 4.42
N ASN A 77 16.50 -4.14 5.39
CA ASN A 77 16.90 -5.54 5.20
C ASN A 77 16.22 -6.47 6.21
N ARG A 78 16.42 -7.79 6.05
CA ARG A 78 15.82 -8.81 6.93
C ARG A 78 16.31 -8.75 8.36
N THR A 79 17.54 -8.34 8.58
CA THR A 79 18.10 -8.18 9.93
C THR A 79 17.40 -7.05 10.68
N ASP A 80 17.15 -5.90 10.00
CA ASP A 80 16.38 -4.79 10.56
C ASP A 80 14.97 -5.23 10.90
N LEU A 81 14.28 -5.92 9.96
CA LEU A 81 12.92 -6.42 10.16
C LEU A 81 12.85 -7.38 11.35
N SER A 82 13.70 -8.41 11.40
CA SER A 82 13.70 -9.41 12.47
C SER A 82 13.95 -8.80 13.84
N SER A 83 14.94 -7.89 13.94
CA SER A 83 15.22 -7.16 15.18
C SER A 83 14.05 -6.28 15.61
N HIS A 84 13.38 -5.64 14.64
CA HIS A 84 12.22 -4.80 14.87
C HIS A 84 11.02 -5.60 15.38
N LEU A 85 10.69 -6.71 14.74
CA LEU A 85 9.58 -7.59 15.13
C LEU A 85 9.79 -8.16 16.53
N SER A 86 11.02 -8.57 16.88
CA SER A 86 11.34 -9.05 18.23
C SER A 86 11.07 -8.00 19.32
N GLN A 87 11.23 -6.71 19.01
CA GLN A 87 10.91 -5.62 19.95
C GLN A 87 9.39 -5.45 20.10
N TRP A 88 8.65 -5.55 19.01
CA TRP A 88 7.17 -5.49 19.03
C TRP A 88 6.57 -6.69 19.76
N ASP A 89 7.09 -7.90 19.55
CA ASP A 89 6.68 -9.10 20.31
C ASP A 89 6.91 -8.92 21.81
N ALA A 90 8.06 -8.39 22.20
CA ALA A 90 8.36 -8.11 23.60
C ALA A 90 7.42 -7.06 24.21
N PHE A 91 6.99 -6.06 23.45
CA PHE A 91 6.02 -5.05 23.88
C PHE A 91 4.61 -5.64 23.99
N ILE A 92 4.15 -6.38 22.99
CA ILE A 92 2.82 -7.02 22.98
C ILE A 92 2.68 -8.01 24.14
N ASN A 93 3.74 -8.77 24.44
CA ASN A 93 3.77 -9.75 25.53
C ASN A 93 4.09 -9.15 26.92
N ASN A 94 4.04 -7.81 27.05
CA ASN A 94 4.31 -7.07 28.29
C ASN A 94 5.70 -7.36 28.93
N SER A 95 6.68 -7.80 28.14
CA SER A 95 8.08 -7.95 28.57
C SER A 95 8.93 -6.70 28.29
N ARG A 96 8.34 -5.68 27.68
CA ARG A 96 8.89 -4.34 27.44
C ARG A 96 7.82 -3.28 27.75
N GLU A 97 8.14 -2.27 28.54
CA GLU A 97 7.20 -1.19 28.92
C GLU A 97 7.08 -0.11 27.81
N ALA A 98 8.21 0.28 27.23
CA ALA A 98 8.22 1.33 26.20
C ALA A 98 7.81 0.75 24.85
N ALA A 99 6.91 1.44 24.14
CA ALA A 99 6.54 1.09 22.78
C ALA A 99 7.78 1.14 21.86
N PRO A 100 7.94 0.17 20.95
CA PRO A 100 8.98 0.23 19.94
C PRO A 100 8.68 1.30 18.88
N PRO A 101 9.67 1.75 18.11
CA PRO A 101 9.40 2.62 16.95
C PRO A 101 8.48 1.93 15.94
N VAL A 102 7.81 2.73 15.10
CA VAL A 102 7.10 2.22 13.91
C VAL A 102 8.13 1.98 12.80
N GLY A 103 8.12 0.78 12.22
CA GLY A 103 9.00 0.39 11.12
C GLY A 103 8.45 0.89 9.78
N ILE A 104 9.31 1.46 8.95
CA ILE A 104 8.96 1.99 7.63
C ILE A 104 9.74 1.23 6.56
N VAL A 105 9.04 0.59 5.62
CA VAL A 105 9.61 0.06 4.37
C VAL A 105 9.20 1.00 3.25
N VAL A 106 10.17 1.52 2.48
CA VAL A 106 9.89 2.55 1.48
C VAL A 106 9.31 1.94 0.20
N LEU A 107 8.13 2.42 -0.19
CA LEU A 107 7.43 2.13 -1.43
C LEU A 107 7.39 3.38 -2.31
N MET A 108 7.67 3.24 -3.60
CA MET A 108 7.51 4.30 -4.59
C MET A 108 6.21 4.08 -5.36
N GLU A 109 5.29 5.03 -5.28
CA GLU A 109 4.01 5.00 -5.99
C GLU A 109 4.07 5.86 -7.25
N GLY A 110 4.15 5.19 -8.40
CA GLY A 110 4.46 5.80 -9.68
C GLY A 110 5.97 5.93 -9.92
N ALA A 111 6.48 5.35 -11.00
CA ALA A 111 7.91 5.35 -11.30
C ALA A 111 8.38 6.55 -12.12
N GLU A 112 7.59 7.62 -12.26
CA GLU A 112 7.94 8.77 -13.09
C GLU A 112 9.22 9.47 -12.63
N GLY A 113 9.56 9.36 -11.34
CA GLY A 113 10.82 9.88 -10.78
C GLY A 113 12.06 9.05 -11.11
N VAL A 114 11.91 7.83 -11.61
CA VAL A 114 12.98 7.03 -12.21
C VAL A 114 13.12 7.51 -13.66
N ARG A 115 14.10 8.35 -13.96
CA ARG A 115 14.23 9.08 -15.24
C ARG A 115 14.63 8.19 -16.42
N GLU A 116 15.30 7.09 -16.12
CA GLU A 116 15.66 6.00 -17.04
C GLU A 116 15.69 4.68 -16.26
N PRO A 117 15.41 3.52 -16.88
CA PRO A 117 15.33 2.25 -16.16
C PRO A 117 16.56 1.92 -15.30
N ALA A 118 17.76 2.26 -15.77
CA ALA A 118 19.02 2.02 -15.04
C ALA A 118 19.09 2.77 -13.69
N GLU A 119 18.38 3.88 -13.56
CA GLU A 119 18.39 4.69 -12.34
C GLU A 119 17.69 4.00 -11.15
N VAL A 120 16.94 2.91 -11.40
CA VAL A 120 16.30 2.14 -10.31
C VAL A 120 17.32 1.58 -9.32
N GLU A 121 18.55 1.27 -9.77
CA GLU A 121 19.64 0.82 -8.90
C GLU A 121 19.97 1.86 -7.83
N GLN A 122 20.00 3.14 -8.22
CA GLN A 122 20.25 4.24 -7.29
C GLN A 122 19.10 4.40 -6.26
N TRP A 123 17.85 4.23 -6.69
CA TRP A 123 16.71 4.26 -5.76
C TRP A 123 16.75 3.10 -4.76
N TYR A 124 17.16 1.91 -5.22
CA TYR A 124 17.38 0.76 -4.34
C TYR A 124 18.47 1.03 -3.31
N GLU A 125 19.62 1.58 -3.73
CA GLU A 125 20.71 2.00 -2.83
C GLU A 125 20.26 3.04 -1.79
N TRP A 126 19.34 3.93 -2.17
CA TRP A 126 18.74 4.91 -1.26
C TRP A 126 17.68 4.34 -0.32
N GLY A 127 17.35 3.06 -0.44
CA GLY A 127 16.47 2.36 0.49
C GLY A 127 15.05 2.07 -0.02
N VAL A 128 14.72 2.37 -1.28
CA VAL A 128 13.44 1.94 -1.87
C VAL A 128 13.45 0.43 -2.06
N ARG A 129 12.38 -0.25 -1.64
CA ARG A 129 12.26 -1.72 -1.72
C ARG A 129 11.10 -2.19 -2.57
N LEU A 130 10.08 -1.36 -2.71
CA LEU A 130 8.89 -1.66 -3.52
C LEU A 130 8.67 -0.52 -4.51
N ILE A 131 8.27 -0.85 -5.74
CA ILE A 131 7.89 0.15 -6.74
C ILE A 131 6.59 -0.27 -7.42
N GLY A 132 5.60 0.63 -7.40
CA GLY A 132 4.46 0.63 -8.30
C GLY A 132 4.79 1.46 -9.54
N PRO A 133 4.88 0.88 -10.74
CA PRO A 133 5.29 1.62 -11.95
C PRO A 133 4.35 2.77 -12.33
N ALA A 134 3.08 2.70 -11.92
CA ALA A 134 2.07 3.70 -12.21
C ALA A 134 1.35 4.21 -10.97
N TRP A 135 0.99 5.49 -10.96
CA TRP A 135 -0.19 6.05 -10.31
C TRP A 135 -1.20 6.45 -11.39
N ALA A 136 -0.83 7.27 -12.33
CA ALA A 136 -1.50 7.50 -13.60
C ALA A 136 -0.64 6.93 -14.73
N GLY A 137 -1.13 6.93 -15.97
CA GLY A 137 -0.33 6.52 -17.13
C GLY A 137 0.93 7.38 -17.25
N ASN A 138 2.04 6.74 -17.56
CA ASN A 138 3.33 7.40 -17.75
C ASN A 138 4.13 6.70 -18.87
N ARG A 139 5.42 7.04 -19.00
CA ARG A 139 6.25 6.43 -20.06
C ARG A 139 6.49 4.93 -19.89
N TYR A 140 6.32 4.39 -18.67
CA TYR A 140 6.54 2.96 -18.39
C TYR A 140 5.31 2.11 -18.65
N CYS A 141 4.12 2.62 -18.31
CA CYS A 141 2.88 1.84 -18.43
C CYS A 141 1.62 2.69 -18.32
N GLY A 142 0.49 2.12 -18.70
CA GLY A 142 -0.82 2.65 -18.37
C GLY A 142 -1.11 2.56 -16.88
N GLY A 143 -1.89 3.52 -16.36
CA GLY A 143 -2.28 3.62 -14.97
C GLY A 143 -3.72 4.10 -14.79
N THR A 144 -4.06 4.47 -13.57
CA THR A 144 -5.41 4.92 -13.23
C THR A 144 -5.84 6.10 -14.10
N ARG A 145 -7.00 6.00 -14.76
CA ARG A 145 -7.61 6.97 -15.71
C ARG A 145 -6.87 7.16 -17.04
N GLU A 146 -5.69 6.63 -17.18
CA GLU A 146 -4.88 6.71 -18.39
C GLU A 146 -4.43 5.30 -18.78
N PRO A 147 -5.34 4.49 -19.37
CA PRO A 147 -5.08 3.09 -19.69
C PRO A 147 -4.03 2.91 -20.75
N GLY A 148 -3.35 1.77 -20.73
CA GLY A 148 -2.37 1.37 -21.71
C GLY A 148 -1.52 0.18 -21.28
N PRO A 149 -0.76 -0.41 -22.21
CA PRO A 149 0.14 -1.53 -21.94
C PRO A 149 1.43 -1.07 -21.26
N LEU A 150 2.28 -2.05 -20.91
CA LEU A 150 3.69 -1.82 -20.65
C LEU A 150 4.37 -1.27 -21.90
N SER A 151 5.20 -0.25 -21.73
CA SER A 151 6.12 0.21 -22.79
C SER A 151 7.40 -0.64 -22.82
N LYS A 152 8.26 -0.41 -23.81
CA LYS A 152 9.60 -1.04 -23.83
C LYS A 152 10.44 -0.62 -22.63
N GLU A 153 10.40 0.67 -22.25
CA GLU A 153 11.09 1.17 -21.05
C GLU A 153 10.48 0.57 -19.78
N GLY A 154 9.16 0.33 -19.76
CA GLY A 154 8.47 -0.35 -18.66
C GLY A 154 8.95 -1.79 -18.49
N ILE A 155 9.11 -2.54 -19.56
CA ILE A 155 9.66 -3.91 -19.52
C ILE A 155 11.11 -3.88 -18.99
N GLU A 156 11.96 -2.97 -19.49
CA GLU A 156 13.35 -2.82 -19.02
C GLU A 156 13.39 -2.43 -17.53
N LEU A 157 12.50 -1.56 -17.08
CA LEU A 157 12.39 -1.21 -15.65
C LEU A 157 12.08 -2.45 -14.80
N LEU A 158 11.10 -3.26 -15.23
CA LEU A 158 10.74 -4.48 -14.52
C LEU A 158 11.89 -5.50 -14.46
N GLU A 159 12.62 -5.69 -15.56
CA GLU A 159 13.79 -6.56 -15.61
C GLU A 159 14.84 -6.13 -14.57
N ARG A 160 15.18 -4.84 -14.51
CA ARG A 160 16.15 -4.30 -13.54
C ARG A 160 15.66 -4.40 -12.10
N MET A 161 14.37 -4.13 -11.85
CA MET A 161 13.77 -4.32 -10.53
C MET A 161 13.87 -5.77 -10.07
N ALA A 162 13.64 -6.74 -10.98
CA ALA A 162 13.76 -8.17 -10.68
C ALA A 162 15.21 -8.57 -10.35
N ASP A 163 16.19 -8.06 -11.10
CA ASP A 163 17.62 -8.30 -10.85
C ASP A 163 18.05 -7.79 -9.45
N LEU A 164 17.42 -6.74 -8.95
CA LEU A 164 17.65 -6.18 -7.62
C LEU A 164 16.85 -6.89 -6.50
N GLY A 165 15.95 -7.80 -6.86
CA GLY A 165 15.04 -8.44 -5.90
C GLY A 165 13.99 -7.49 -5.31
N MET A 166 13.65 -6.42 -6.00
CA MET A 166 12.61 -5.49 -5.56
C MET A 166 11.21 -6.13 -5.68
N VAL A 167 10.25 -5.62 -4.91
CA VAL A 167 8.86 -6.04 -5.00
C VAL A 167 8.12 -5.12 -5.98
N LEU A 168 7.41 -5.72 -6.93
CA LEU A 168 6.54 -5.00 -7.86
C LEU A 168 5.16 -4.80 -7.23
N ASP A 169 4.69 -3.56 -7.20
CA ASP A 169 3.33 -3.20 -6.79
C ASP A 169 2.48 -2.87 -8.02
N ILE A 170 1.44 -3.66 -8.27
CA ILE A 170 0.51 -3.43 -9.39
C ILE A 170 -0.65 -2.50 -9.05
N SER A 171 -0.69 -1.94 -7.84
CA SER A 171 -1.67 -0.91 -7.49
C SER A 171 -1.59 0.25 -8.47
N HIS A 172 -2.74 0.80 -8.86
CA HIS A 172 -2.86 1.85 -9.88
C HIS A 172 -2.49 1.48 -11.33
N MET A 173 -1.88 0.34 -11.59
CA MET A 173 -1.64 -0.07 -12.97
C MET A 173 -2.95 -0.31 -13.72
N ASP A 174 -2.96 0.03 -15.00
CA ASP A 174 -4.08 -0.35 -15.87
C ASP A 174 -4.20 -1.88 -15.99
N HIS A 175 -5.41 -2.38 -16.22
CA HIS A 175 -5.67 -3.83 -16.34
C HIS A 175 -4.73 -4.54 -17.32
N GLN A 176 -4.43 -3.91 -18.47
CA GLN A 176 -3.54 -4.49 -19.45
C GLN A 176 -2.09 -4.52 -18.95
N SER A 177 -1.59 -3.41 -18.42
CA SER A 177 -0.22 -3.34 -17.92
C SER A 177 -0.02 -4.22 -16.67
N ALA A 178 -1.01 -4.32 -15.79
CA ALA A 178 -0.97 -5.19 -14.62
C ALA A 178 -0.83 -6.67 -15.02
N ARG A 179 -1.67 -7.16 -15.94
CA ARG A 179 -1.60 -8.53 -16.42
C ARG A 179 -0.28 -8.84 -17.15
N GLN A 180 0.18 -7.92 -18.02
CA GLN A 180 1.50 -8.06 -18.64
C GLN A 180 2.63 -8.13 -17.62
N SER A 181 2.53 -7.34 -16.55
CA SER A 181 3.53 -7.37 -15.47
C SER A 181 3.50 -8.69 -14.70
N LEU A 182 2.32 -9.23 -14.40
CA LEU A 182 2.17 -10.53 -13.76
C LEU A 182 2.76 -11.68 -14.60
N ASP A 183 2.66 -11.57 -15.92
CA ASP A 183 3.24 -12.56 -16.86
C ASP A 183 4.77 -12.44 -16.96
N LEU A 184 5.32 -11.24 -16.96
CA LEU A 184 6.72 -10.96 -17.31
C LEU A 184 7.65 -10.84 -16.12
N TYR A 185 7.18 -10.28 -14.99
CA TYR A 185 8.03 -9.98 -13.84
C TYR A 185 8.56 -11.25 -13.18
N GLN A 186 9.87 -11.34 -12.99
CA GLN A 186 10.50 -12.54 -12.42
C GLN A 186 10.67 -12.49 -10.89
N GLY A 187 10.18 -11.43 -10.22
CA GLY A 187 10.22 -11.24 -8.78
C GLY A 187 8.84 -11.36 -8.12
N GLN A 188 8.77 -10.92 -6.87
CA GLN A 188 7.54 -10.88 -6.09
C GLN A 188 6.63 -9.75 -6.58
N VAL A 189 5.34 -10.06 -6.74
CA VAL A 189 4.29 -9.09 -7.09
C VAL A 189 3.30 -8.96 -5.95
N ILE A 190 2.86 -7.74 -5.70
CA ILE A 190 1.78 -7.42 -4.75
C ILE A 190 0.81 -6.41 -5.38
N ALA A 191 -0.33 -6.21 -4.74
CA ALA A 191 -1.15 -5.01 -4.86
C ALA A 191 -1.24 -4.37 -3.47
N SER A 192 -0.39 -3.39 -3.19
CA SER A 192 -0.26 -2.84 -1.83
C SER A 192 -1.56 -2.24 -1.30
N HIS A 193 -2.38 -1.65 -2.20
CA HIS A 193 -3.63 -1.00 -1.87
C HIS A 193 -4.60 -1.01 -3.06
N SER A 194 -5.45 -2.04 -3.13
CA SER A 194 -6.46 -2.21 -4.19
C SER A 194 -7.71 -2.92 -3.67
N ASN A 195 -8.83 -2.79 -4.40
CA ASN A 195 -10.07 -3.49 -4.09
C ASN A 195 -10.52 -4.32 -5.30
N ALA A 196 -11.39 -5.30 -5.11
CA ALA A 196 -11.99 -6.09 -6.18
C ALA A 196 -13.03 -5.26 -6.93
N GLU A 197 -12.84 -5.07 -8.24
CA GLU A 197 -13.72 -4.28 -9.10
C GLU A 197 -15.15 -4.85 -9.11
N THR A 198 -15.27 -6.17 -9.10
CA THR A 198 -16.56 -6.90 -9.13
C THR A 198 -17.53 -6.49 -8.02
N LEU A 199 -17.03 -6.03 -6.87
CA LEU A 199 -17.88 -5.57 -5.75
C LEU A 199 -18.25 -4.10 -5.82
N ILE A 200 -17.77 -3.33 -6.79
CA ILE A 200 -17.97 -1.89 -6.89
C ILE A 200 -18.80 -1.58 -8.13
N GLN A 201 -20.09 -1.27 -7.92
CA GLN A 201 -21.00 -0.99 -9.02
C GLN A 201 -20.65 0.31 -9.74
N ASP A 202 -20.78 0.27 -11.07
CA ASP A 202 -20.69 1.43 -11.97
C ASP A 202 -19.43 2.28 -11.81
N ILE A 203 -18.32 1.67 -11.38
CA ILE A 203 -17.07 2.40 -11.24
C ILE A 203 -16.51 2.83 -12.61
N PRO A 204 -16.31 4.14 -12.87
CA PRO A 204 -15.95 4.63 -14.20
C PRO A 204 -14.42 4.71 -14.43
N ILE A 205 -13.63 4.10 -13.58
CA ILE A 205 -12.16 4.17 -13.63
C ILE A 205 -11.53 2.78 -13.47
N ASN A 206 -10.40 2.57 -14.13
CA ASN A 206 -9.60 1.36 -14.09
C ASN A 206 -8.65 1.32 -12.87
N ARG A 207 -9.19 1.54 -11.66
CA ARG A 207 -8.38 1.62 -10.41
C ARG A 207 -8.28 0.30 -9.68
N HIS A 208 -9.27 -0.52 -9.83
CA HIS A 208 -9.45 -1.74 -9.05
C HIS A 208 -9.05 -2.98 -9.83
N LEU A 209 -8.82 -4.09 -9.14
CA LEU A 209 -8.40 -5.32 -9.78
C LEU A 209 -9.62 -6.15 -10.22
N GLN A 210 -9.61 -6.60 -11.46
CA GLN A 210 -10.55 -7.59 -11.96
C GLN A 210 -10.23 -8.96 -11.37
N ASP A 211 -11.24 -9.82 -11.18
CA ASP A 211 -11.07 -11.14 -10.58
C ASP A 211 -10.00 -11.98 -11.30
N GLU A 212 -9.90 -11.87 -12.63
CA GLU A 212 -8.84 -12.52 -13.41
C GLU A 212 -7.43 -12.06 -12.98
N THR A 213 -7.25 -10.77 -12.72
CA THR A 213 -5.97 -10.21 -12.25
C THR A 213 -5.68 -10.65 -10.82
N ILE A 214 -6.72 -10.73 -9.97
CA ILE A 214 -6.60 -11.24 -8.59
C ILE A 214 -6.18 -12.72 -8.63
N HIS A 215 -6.77 -13.56 -9.49
CA HIS A 215 -6.34 -14.95 -9.67
C HIS A 215 -4.87 -15.06 -10.10
N GLN A 216 -4.43 -14.26 -11.08
CA GLN A 216 -3.03 -14.25 -11.50
C GLN A 216 -2.10 -13.79 -10.35
N LEU A 217 -2.51 -12.82 -9.53
CA LEU A 217 -1.76 -12.39 -8.36
C LEU A 217 -1.65 -13.52 -7.32
N ILE A 218 -2.73 -14.26 -7.08
CA ILE A 218 -2.76 -15.43 -6.20
C ILE A 218 -1.81 -16.53 -6.70
N GLU A 219 -1.84 -16.85 -8.00
CA GLU A 219 -0.94 -17.84 -8.63
C GLU A 219 0.55 -17.45 -8.49
N ARG A 220 0.85 -16.17 -8.36
CA ARG A 220 2.18 -15.61 -8.10
C ARG A 220 2.53 -15.50 -6.61
N ASP A 221 1.77 -16.15 -5.72
CA ASP A 221 1.89 -16.04 -4.26
C ASP A 221 1.87 -14.58 -3.75
N GLY A 222 1.19 -13.70 -4.48
CA GLY A 222 1.07 -12.29 -4.14
C GLY A 222 0.05 -12.01 -3.04
N VAL A 223 0.04 -10.76 -2.59
CA VAL A 223 -0.88 -10.26 -1.55
C VAL A 223 -1.56 -8.98 -2.04
N MET A 224 -2.85 -8.88 -1.79
CA MET A 224 -3.68 -7.71 -2.08
C MET A 224 -4.09 -7.01 -0.79
N GLY A 225 -3.68 -5.76 -0.62
CA GLY A 225 -4.08 -4.89 0.50
C GLY A 225 -5.42 -4.21 0.23
N ILE A 226 -6.40 -4.40 1.10
CA ILE A 226 -7.73 -3.81 0.96
C ILE A 226 -7.77 -2.39 1.49
N VAL A 227 -8.34 -1.48 0.70
CA VAL A 227 -8.41 -0.04 1.00
C VAL A 227 -9.79 0.30 1.57
N PRO A 228 -9.88 0.82 2.80
CA PRO A 228 -11.13 1.24 3.41
C PRO A 228 -11.52 2.68 3.02
N LEU A 229 -11.33 3.07 1.78
CA LEU A 229 -11.82 4.34 1.23
C LEU A 229 -13.24 4.15 0.70
N ASN A 230 -14.20 4.92 1.19
CA ASN A 230 -15.63 4.77 0.84
C ASN A 230 -15.89 4.73 -0.67
N ALA A 231 -15.19 5.59 -1.44
CA ALA A 231 -15.32 5.60 -2.89
C ALA A 231 -14.77 4.34 -3.59
N PHE A 232 -13.95 3.53 -2.88
CA PHE A 232 -13.40 2.25 -3.33
C PHE A 232 -14.18 1.04 -2.78
N LEU A 233 -15.17 1.30 -1.95
CA LEU A 233 -16.09 0.31 -1.42
C LEU A 233 -17.47 0.43 -2.08
N ASP A 234 -17.94 1.67 -2.28
CA ASP A 234 -19.15 2.03 -3.03
C ASP A 234 -18.91 3.35 -3.76
N TRP A 235 -18.87 3.32 -5.09
CA TRP A 235 -18.64 4.54 -5.89
C TRP A 235 -19.71 5.62 -5.66
N HIS A 236 -20.93 5.22 -5.34
CA HIS A 236 -22.07 6.09 -5.10
C HIS A 236 -22.35 6.37 -3.61
N TRP A 237 -21.40 6.07 -2.73
CA TRP A 237 -21.57 6.16 -1.29
C TRP A 237 -22.17 7.49 -0.78
N ARG A 238 -21.89 8.62 -1.45
CA ARG A 238 -22.48 9.92 -1.09
C ARG A 238 -23.96 9.97 -1.33
N ASP A 239 -24.43 9.36 -2.41
CA ASP A 239 -25.86 9.29 -2.79
C ASP A 239 -26.59 8.24 -1.95
N HIS A 240 -25.87 7.24 -1.46
CA HIS A 240 -26.40 6.17 -0.59
C HIS A 240 -26.41 6.52 0.91
N GLY A 241 -26.17 7.77 1.28
CA GLY A 241 -26.28 8.24 2.67
C GLY A 241 -24.98 8.75 3.28
N GLY A 242 -23.92 8.86 2.49
CA GLY A 242 -22.63 9.39 2.92
C GLY A 242 -21.87 8.47 3.86
N ARG A 243 -20.97 9.03 4.65
CA ARG A 243 -20.10 8.28 5.57
C ARG A 243 -20.89 7.39 6.54
N GLU A 244 -22.04 7.88 7.03
CA GLU A 244 -22.88 7.17 8.00
C GLU A 244 -23.48 5.86 7.47
N ALA A 245 -23.62 5.74 6.16
CA ALA A 245 -24.11 4.52 5.52
C ALA A 245 -22.99 3.52 5.18
N MET A 246 -21.72 3.96 5.28
CA MET A 246 -20.56 3.12 5.02
C MET A 246 -20.06 2.49 6.33
N SER A 247 -19.92 1.18 6.34
CA SER A 247 -19.49 0.40 7.49
C SER A 247 -18.30 -0.51 7.18
N LEU A 248 -17.69 -1.07 8.22
CA LEU A 248 -16.65 -2.09 8.09
C LEU A 248 -17.12 -3.34 7.32
N ASP A 249 -18.43 -3.61 7.24
CA ASP A 249 -18.95 -4.75 6.49
C ASP A 249 -18.60 -4.67 4.99
N HIS A 250 -18.45 -3.46 4.44
CA HIS A 250 -17.96 -3.26 3.07
C HIS A 250 -16.48 -3.67 2.92
N VAL A 251 -15.66 -3.39 3.94
CA VAL A 251 -14.24 -3.81 3.99
C VAL A 251 -14.16 -5.33 4.12
N ILE A 252 -14.96 -5.91 5.02
CA ILE A 252 -15.05 -7.36 5.20
C ILE A 252 -15.50 -8.07 3.92
N ALA A 253 -16.43 -7.49 3.17
CA ALA A 253 -16.86 -8.05 1.89
C ALA A 253 -15.71 -8.12 0.87
N GLN A 254 -14.85 -7.10 0.81
CA GLN A 254 -13.66 -7.10 -0.05
C GLN A 254 -12.64 -8.17 0.40
N ILE A 255 -12.35 -8.27 1.70
CA ILE A 255 -11.46 -9.29 2.26
C ILE A 255 -11.99 -10.69 1.94
N ASP A 256 -13.26 -10.94 2.24
CA ASP A 256 -13.91 -12.22 2.02
C ASP A 256 -13.89 -12.63 0.54
N HIS A 257 -14.14 -11.69 -0.37
CA HIS A 257 -14.10 -11.95 -1.81
C HIS A 257 -12.73 -12.50 -2.25
N VAL A 258 -11.65 -11.86 -1.85
CA VAL A 258 -10.28 -12.36 -2.17
C VAL A 258 -10.03 -13.72 -1.52
N CYS A 259 -10.45 -13.94 -0.27
CA CYS A 259 -10.34 -15.23 0.40
C CYS A 259 -11.12 -16.32 -0.36
N GLN A 260 -12.33 -16.03 -0.85
CA GLN A 260 -13.13 -16.98 -1.64
C GLN A 260 -12.46 -17.32 -2.98
N LEU A 261 -11.91 -16.32 -3.69
CA LEU A 261 -11.16 -16.55 -4.92
C LEU A 261 -9.91 -17.42 -4.69
N ALA A 262 -9.23 -17.22 -3.56
CA ALA A 262 -8.02 -17.94 -3.21
C ALA A 262 -8.28 -19.32 -2.56
N GLY A 263 -9.45 -19.54 -1.97
CA GLY A 263 -9.76 -20.69 -1.12
C GLY A 263 -8.99 -20.72 0.21
N ASN A 264 -8.37 -19.60 0.60
CA ASN A 264 -7.61 -19.44 1.85
C ASN A 264 -7.40 -17.95 2.15
N THR A 265 -6.75 -17.61 3.28
CA THR A 265 -6.52 -16.23 3.75
C THR A 265 -5.12 -15.68 3.43
N ARG A 266 -4.30 -16.39 2.65
CA ARG A 266 -2.87 -16.06 2.47
C ARG A 266 -2.58 -14.91 1.48
N HIS A 267 -3.60 -14.41 0.77
CA HIS A 267 -3.42 -13.50 -0.37
C HIS A 267 -4.11 -12.15 -0.18
N VAL A 268 -4.63 -11.88 1.00
CA VAL A 268 -5.30 -10.62 1.34
C VAL A 268 -4.74 -10.02 2.63
N ALA A 269 -4.66 -8.71 2.69
CA ALA A 269 -4.21 -7.98 3.86
C ALA A 269 -4.86 -6.58 3.93
N LEU A 270 -4.48 -5.76 4.91
CA LEU A 270 -4.88 -4.36 5.00
C LEU A 270 -3.88 -3.49 4.24
N GLY A 271 -4.40 -2.65 3.32
CA GLY A 271 -3.63 -1.71 2.52
C GLY A 271 -4.33 -0.35 2.55
N THR A 272 -4.21 0.37 3.65
CA THR A 272 -5.16 1.41 4.05
C THR A 272 -5.17 2.64 3.16
N ASP A 273 -4.04 3.01 2.57
CA ASP A 273 -3.87 4.29 1.85
C ASP A 273 -4.30 5.52 2.69
N PHE A 274 -4.29 5.40 4.03
CA PHE A 274 -4.72 6.47 4.93
C PHE A 274 -3.87 7.72 4.76
N ASP A 275 -4.56 8.86 4.74
CA ASP A 275 -4.01 10.18 4.45
C ASP A 275 -3.39 10.32 3.02
N GLY A 276 -3.61 9.33 2.14
CA GLY A 276 -3.24 9.32 0.72
C GLY A 276 -4.13 10.20 -0.16
N GLY A 277 -4.46 11.42 0.31
CA GLY A 277 -5.33 12.37 -0.38
C GLY A 277 -6.79 12.33 0.06
N PHE A 278 -7.09 11.69 1.17
CA PHE A 278 -8.39 11.67 1.87
C PHE A 278 -8.14 11.52 3.38
N GLY A 279 -9.17 11.74 4.19
CA GLY A 279 -9.13 11.61 5.64
C GLY A 279 -10.38 10.95 6.19
N VAL A 280 -10.66 11.18 7.47
CA VAL A 280 -11.76 10.57 8.23
C VAL A 280 -13.14 10.74 7.56
N GLU A 281 -13.32 11.80 6.81
CA GLU A 281 -14.59 12.08 6.10
C GLU A 281 -14.90 11.08 4.96
N SER A 282 -13.90 10.29 4.54
CA SER A 282 -13.99 9.42 3.38
C SER A 282 -13.77 7.92 3.68
N VAL A 283 -13.75 7.55 4.95
CA VAL A 283 -13.63 6.15 5.41
C VAL A 283 -14.91 5.70 6.12
N PRO A 284 -15.14 4.39 6.32
CA PRO A 284 -16.29 3.87 7.07
C PRO A 284 -16.50 4.55 8.43
N SER A 285 -17.75 4.64 8.86
CA SER A 285 -18.16 5.41 10.05
C SER A 285 -17.52 4.93 11.35
N GLU A 286 -17.08 3.66 11.41
CA GLU A 286 -16.39 3.10 12.58
C GLU A 286 -14.89 3.43 12.64
N ILE A 287 -14.30 4.01 11.57
CA ILE A 287 -12.87 4.34 11.50
C ILE A 287 -12.68 5.83 11.71
N ASP A 288 -12.10 6.24 12.82
CA ASP A 288 -11.70 7.61 13.11
C ASP A 288 -10.16 7.75 13.09
N THR A 289 -9.43 6.67 13.30
CA THR A 289 -7.96 6.60 13.26
C THR A 289 -7.49 5.23 12.81
N ILE A 290 -6.20 5.09 12.53
CA ILE A 290 -5.59 3.79 12.18
C ILE A 290 -5.74 2.74 13.29
N ALA A 291 -5.89 3.15 14.55
CA ALA A 291 -6.13 2.22 15.66
C ALA A 291 -7.45 1.47 15.52
N ASP A 292 -8.42 2.06 14.84
CA ASP A 292 -9.74 1.47 14.62
C ASP A 292 -9.74 0.27 13.64
N LEU A 293 -8.63 0.01 12.97
CA LEU A 293 -8.46 -1.22 12.19
C LEU A 293 -8.63 -2.48 13.04
N GLN A 294 -8.38 -2.40 14.35
CA GLN A 294 -8.63 -3.50 15.30
C GLN A 294 -10.12 -3.91 15.34
N LYS A 295 -11.05 -3.04 14.95
CA LYS A 295 -12.49 -3.34 14.87
C LYS A 295 -12.84 -4.31 13.72
N ILE A 296 -11.91 -4.55 12.79
CA ILE A 296 -12.04 -5.54 11.71
C ILE A 296 -11.99 -6.98 12.26
N GLU A 297 -11.17 -7.23 13.28
CA GLU A 297 -10.99 -8.57 13.87
C GLU A 297 -12.32 -9.20 14.34
N PRO A 298 -13.15 -8.57 15.21
CA PRO A 298 -14.41 -9.18 15.62
C PRO A 298 -15.39 -9.39 14.46
N ARG A 299 -15.36 -8.55 13.42
CA ARG A 299 -16.19 -8.74 12.22
C ARG A 299 -15.79 -9.96 11.40
N LEU A 300 -14.47 -10.19 11.24
CA LEU A 300 -13.96 -11.39 10.58
C LEU A 300 -14.32 -12.65 11.40
N SER A 301 -14.19 -12.60 12.73
CA SER A 301 -14.58 -13.70 13.62
C SER A 301 -16.09 -14.02 13.52
N GLU A 302 -16.96 -13.01 13.50
CA GLU A 302 -18.40 -13.16 13.28
C GLU A 302 -18.72 -13.80 11.92
N LYS A 303 -17.88 -13.55 10.90
CA LYS A 303 -18.00 -14.13 9.57
C LYS A 303 -17.46 -15.58 9.48
N GLY A 304 -16.79 -16.07 10.53
CA GLY A 304 -16.32 -17.43 10.65
C GLY A 304 -14.83 -17.64 10.41
N TYR A 305 -14.04 -16.57 10.27
CA TYR A 305 -12.57 -16.65 10.23
C TYR A 305 -12.04 -16.97 11.62
N ASN A 306 -11.08 -17.89 11.71
CA ASN A 306 -10.42 -18.23 12.96
C ASN A 306 -9.25 -17.27 13.26
N GLU A 307 -8.61 -17.42 14.41
CA GLU A 307 -7.51 -16.55 14.86
C GLU A 307 -6.30 -16.60 13.91
N GLU A 308 -5.95 -17.76 13.34
CA GLU A 308 -4.88 -17.90 12.36
C GLU A 308 -5.20 -17.17 11.07
N ASP A 309 -6.43 -17.30 10.56
CA ASP A 309 -6.90 -16.58 9.38
C ASP A 309 -6.79 -15.06 9.56
N ILE A 310 -7.21 -14.57 10.73
CA ILE A 310 -7.18 -13.14 11.07
C ILE A 310 -5.73 -12.65 11.18
N THR A 311 -4.85 -13.43 11.80
CA THR A 311 -3.43 -13.11 11.91
C THR A 311 -2.77 -13.02 10.52
N HIS A 312 -3.11 -13.91 9.59
CA HIS A 312 -2.67 -13.82 8.20
C HIS A 312 -3.06 -12.47 7.58
N ILE A 313 -4.33 -12.07 7.72
CA ILE A 313 -4.88 -10.84 7.11
C ILE A 313 -4.24 -9.58 7.72
N PHE A 314 -4.01 -9.57 9.03
CA PHE A 314 -3.52 -8.38 9.73
C PHE A 314 -2.00 -8.19 9.58
N SER A 315 -1.21 -9.28 9.50
CA SER A 315 0.25 -9.17 9.57
C SER A 315 1.02 -10.19 8.72
N GLU A 316 0.76 -11.49 8.91
CA GLU A 316 1.63 -12.56 8.40
C GLU A 316 1.79 -12.53 6.88
N ASN A 317 0.75 -12.14 6.14
CA ASN A 317 0.84 -12.05 4.68
C ASN A 317 1.83 -10.97 4.24
N TRP A 318 1.83 -9.78 4.86
CA TRP A 318 2.82 -8.75 4.57
C TRP A 318 4.21 -9.12 5.09
N LEU A 319 4.30 -9.71 6.27
CA LEU A 319 5.58 -10.17 6.83
C LEU A 319 6.23 -11.22 5.94
N ARG A 320 5.47 -12.19 5.43
CA ARG A 320 5.94 -13.20 4.46
C ARG A 320 6.54 -12.54 3.22
N ILE A 321 5.88 -11.52 2.66
CA ILE A 321 6.43 -10.78 1.52
C ILE A 321 7.75 -10.10 1.88
N LEU A 322 7.83 -9.42 3.01
CA LEU A 322 9.03 -8.69 3.43
C LEU A 322 10.18 -9.63 3.79
N GLU A 323 9.92 -10.69 4.55
CA GLU A 323 10.93 -11.68 4.95
C GLU A 323 11.57 -12.40 3.76
N ASN A 324 10.78 -12.66 2.71
CA ASN A 324 11.27 -13.35 1.52
C ASN A 324 12.03 -12.42 0.55
N ASN A 325 11.73 -11.11 0.54
CA ASN A 325 12.19 -10.21 -0.52
C ASN A 325 13.12 -9.08 -0.04
N LEU A 326 13.13 -8.73 1.25
CA LEU A 326 14.15 -7.81 1.73
C LEU A 326 15.55 -8.46 1.61
N PRO A 327 16.62 -7.69 1.30
CA PRO A 327 17.97 -8.21 1.26
C PRO A 327 18.40 -8.76 2.64
N ALA A 328 19.38 -9.64 2.67
CA ALA A 328 19.82 -10.29 3.91
C ALA A 328 20.41 -9.28 4.92
N SER A 329 21.20 -8.32 4.41
CA SER A 329 21.88 -7.27 5.20
C SER A 329 22.28 -6.12 4.26
#